data_7f4a5aa1b8379181f7fe8d9f74663ad2
#
_entry.id   7f4a5aa1b8379181f7fe8d9f74663ad2
#
_cell.length_a   1.000
_cell.length_b   1.000
_cell.length_c   1.000
_cell.angle_alpha   90.00
_cell.angle_beta   90.00
_cell.angle_gamma   90.00
#
_symmetry.space_group_name_H-M   'P 1'
#
loop_
_entity.id
_entity.type
_entity.pdbx_description
1 polymer ?
#
loop_
_entity_poly.entity_id
_entity_poly.type
_entity_poly.pdbx_seq_one_letter_code
_entity_poly.pdbx_strand_id
1 'polypeptide(L)'
;MSYDISLCDPVTHETLRVDQPHQIRGGTYAVHGTQEAWLNITWNYGPHFRRVLGEKGIRTIYGMTGAESIPVLKAAAEQLSDDVSADYWEPTEGNAKRALFGLIALAQLRPDGVWEGD
;
A
#
# COMPACT_ATOMS: atom_id res chain seq x y z
N MET A 1 -4.85 -5.23 14.07
CA MET A 1 -3.82 -4.22 13.79
C MET A 1 -3.60 -4.09 12.29
N SER A 2 -3.09 -2.97 11.86
CA SER A 2 -2.94 -2.68 10.43
C SER A 2 -1.74 -1.78 10.19
N TYR A 3 -1.35 -1.71 8.91
CA TYR A 3 -0.38 -0.73 8.43
C TYR A 3 -1.15 0.48 7.92
N ASP A 4 -0.80 1.67 8.38
CA ASP A 4 -1.28 2.93 7.82
C ASP A 4 -0.13 3.53 7.01
N ILE A 5 -0.30 3.58 5.70
CA ILE A 5 0.77 3.90 4.75
C ILE A 5 0.35 5.09 3.90
N SER A 6 1.18 6.12 3.83
CA SER A 6 0.87 7.36 3.12
C SER A 6 2.03 7.79 2.23
N LEU A 7 1.70 8.46 1.12
CA LEU A 7 2.65 9.25 0.36
C LEU A 7 2.60 10.67 0.90
N CYS A 8 3.74 11.16 1.34
CA CYS A 8 3.85 12.44 2.01
C CYS A 8 4.75 13.42 1.26
N ASP A 9 4.51 14.71 1.49
CA ASP A 9 5.43 15.74 1.00
C ASP A 9 6.80 15.51 1.63
N PRO A 10 7.89 15.50 0.83
CA PRO A 10 9.22 15.19 1.35
C PRO A 10 9.76 16.25 2.31
N VAL A 11 9.19 17.46 2.33
CA VAL A 11 9.64 18.56 3.20
C VAL A 11 8.73 18.68 4.42
N THR A 12 7.42 18.76 4.22
CA THR A 12 6.46 19.00 5.31
C THR A 12 6.01 17.74 6.01
N HIS A 13 6.17 16.58 5.38
CA HIS A 13 5.67 15.27 5.83
C HIS A 13 4.15 15.17 5.88
N GLU A 14 3.45 16.13 5.31
CA GLU A 14 1.99 16.06 5.19
C GLU A 14 1.59 15.06 4.12
N THR A 15 0.51 14.32 4.39
CA THR A 15 -0.05 13.38 3.41
C THR A 15 -0.50 14.13 2.16
N LEU A 16 -0.05 13.68 1.01
CA LEU A 16 -0.42 14.26 -0.29
C LEU A 16 -1.86 13.89 -0.65
N ARG A 17 -2.41 14.63 -1.59
CA ARG A 17 -3.78 14.41 -2.06
C ARG A 17 -3.78 13.99 -3.52
N VAL A 18 -4.83 13.26 -3.89
CA VAL A 18 -5.11 12.84 -5.27
C VAL A 18 -6.39 13.52 -5.75
N ASP A 19 -6.59 13.57 -7.07
CA ASP A 19 -7.68 14.35 -7.66
C ASP A 19 -9.06 13.75 -7.41
N GLN A 20 -9.13 12.43 -7.29
CA GLN A 20 -10.39 11.72 -7.13
C GLN A 20 -10.41 10.94 -5.82
N PRO A 21 -11.57 10.89 -5.15
CA PRO A 21 -11.70 10.04 -3.96
C PRO A 21 -11.45 8.57 -4.31
N HIS A 22 -10.75 7.87 -3.44
CA HIS A 22 -10.61 6.41 -3.52
C HIS A 22 -11.13 5.77 -2.24
N GLN A 23 -11.59 4.54 -2.36
CA GLN A 23 -12.00 3.76 -1.21
C GLN A 23 -10.82 2.97 -0.66
N ILE A 24 -10.77 2.92 0.65
CA ILE A 24 -9.77 2.16 1.37
C ILE A 24 -10.46 0.93 1.91
N ARG A 25 -9.87 -0.21 1.68
CA ARG A 25 -10.27 -1.44 2.34
C ARG A 25 -9.31 -1.75 3.46
N GLY A 26 -9.89 -2.17 4.58
CA GLY A 26 -9.13 -2.46 5.78
C GLY A 26 -10.05 -2.37 6.97
N GLY A 27 -9.49 -2.21 8.16
CA GLY A 27 -10.27 -2.03 9.38
C GLY A 27 -10.98 -0.68 9.44
N THR A 28 -10.55 0.28 8.62
CA THR A 28 -11.10 1.63 8.62
C THR A 28 -11.52 2.01 7.21
N TYR A 29 -12.70 2.57 7.11
CA TYR A 29 -13.24 3.10 5.86
C TYR A 29 -13.39 4.60 5.93
N ALA A 30 -13.05 5.26 4.85
CA ALA A 30 -13.51 6.62 4.61
C ALA A 30 -14.86 6.51 3.90
N VAL A 31 -15.94 6.89 4.55
CA VAL A 31 -17.26 6.92 3.93
C VAL A 31 -17.21 7.89 2.75
N HIS A 32 -17.68 7.46 1.58
CA HIS A 32 -17.59 8.20 0.31
C HIS A 32 -16.17 8.35 -0.24
N GLY A 33 -15.20 7.60 0.33
CA GLY A 33 -13.82 7.64 -0.12
C GLY A 33 -12.98 8.74 0.52
N THR A 34 -11.73 8.79 0.14
CA THR A 34 -10.78 9.83 0.58
C THR A 34 -9.91 10.28 -0.58
N GLN A 35 -9.54 11.57 -0.59
CA GLN A 35 -8.56 12.10 -1.53
C GLN A 35 -7.13 12.07 -0.98
N GLU A 36 -6.93 11.55 0.21
CA GLU A 36 -5.59 11.39 0.77
C GLU A 36 -4.86 10.23 0.10
N ALA A 37 -3.58 10.40 -0.20
CA ALA A 37 -2.72 9.36 -0.75
C ALA A 37 -2.32 8.39 0.37
N TRP A 38 -3.29 7.71 0.91
CA TRP A 38 -3.19 6.87 2.09
C TRP A 38 -3.93 5.54 1.87
N LEU A 39 -3.39 4.46 2.41
CA LEU A 39 -4.00 3.15 2.38
C LEU A 39 -3.80 2.45 3.73
N ASN A 40 -4.87 1.82 4.23
CA ASN A 40 -4.82 0.96 5.39
C ASN A 40 -4.79 -0.49 4.93
N ILE A 41 -3.83 -1.26 5.42
CA ILE A 41 -3.66 -2.67 5.04
C ILE A 41 -3.56 -3.51 6.31
N THR A 42 -4.30 -4.61 6.36
CA THR A 42 -4.25 -5.51 7.51
C THR A 42 -2.87 -6.14 7.72
N TRP A 43 -2.46 -6.29 8.96
CA TRP A 43 -1.24 -7.01 9.34
C TRP A 43 -1.26 -8.48 8.94
N ASN A 44 -2.44 -9.03 8.68
CA ASN A 44 -2.57 -10.42 8.28
C ASN A 44 -1.76 -10.77 7.03
N TYR A 45 -1.49 -9.77 6.17
CA TYR A 45 -0.70 -9.97 4.96
C TYR A 45 0.82 -9.89 5.21
N GLY A 46 1.24 -9.53 6.41
CA GLY A 46 2.65 -9.34 6.74
C GLY A 46 3.58 -10.48 6.32
N PRO A 47 3.24 -11.77 6.60
CA PRO A 47 4.08 -12.87 6.16
C PRO A 47 4.33 -12.92 4.67
N HIS A 48 3.31 -12.61 3.85
CA HIS A 48 3.48 -12.55 2.39
C HIS A 48 4.40 -11.39 1.99
N PHE A 49 4.24 -10.23 2.61
CA PHE A 49 5.09 -9.08 2.32
C PHE A 49 6.56 -9.37 2.68
N ARG A 50 6.81 -10.03 3.81
CA ARG A 50 8.18 -10.40 4.18
C ARG A 50 8.79 -11.41 3.21
N ARG A 51 7.99 -12.30 2.66
CA ARG A 51 8.46 -13.28 1.68
C ARG A 51 8.88 -12.63 0.36
N VAL A 52 8.15 -11.61 -0.10
CA VAL A 52 8.37 -11.01 -1.42
C VAL A 52 9.13 -9.67 -1.41
N LEU A 53 9.17 -8.99 -0.26
CA LEU A 53 9.85 -7.70 -0.12
C LEU A 53 11.07 -7.75 0.81
N GLY A 54 11.26 -8.86 1.52
CA GLY A 54 12.36 -9.03 2.45
C GLY A 54 11.94 -8.83 3.90
N GLU A 55 12.91 -8.88 4.79
CA GLU A 55 12.75 -8.96 6.24
C GLU A 55 11.82 -7.88 6.82
N LYS A 56 11.87 -6.67 6.27
CA LYS A 56 11.05 -5.56 6.73
C LYS A 56 9.61 -5.60 6.18
N GLY A 57 9.32 -6.50 5.27
CA GLY A 57 8.01 -6.59 4.64
C GLY A 57 7.64 -5.30 3.92
N ILE A 58 6.41 -4.85 4.10
CA ILE A 58 5.93 -3.62 3.44
C ILE A 58 6.71 -2.37 3.86
N ARG A 59 7.30 -2.38 5.03
CA ARG A 59 8.12 -1.25 5.52
C ARG A 59 9.39 -1.03 4.70
N THR A 60 9.73 -1.97 3.82
CA THR A 60 10.85 -1.82 2.88
C THR A 60 10.71 -0.57 2.01
N ILE A 61 9.48 -0.17 1.68
CA ILE A 61 9.25 1.01 0.82
C ILE A 61 9.30 2.34 1.59
N TYR A 62 9.27 2.33 2.91
CA TYR A 62 9.30 3.57 3.70
C TYR A 62 10.60 4.33 3.44
N GLY A 63 10.47 5.61 3.12
CA GLY A 63 11.58 6.46 2.70
C GLY A 63 11.83 6.49 1.19
N MET A 64 11.23 5.57 0.43
CA MET A 64 11.28 5.64 -1.03
C MET A 64 10.28 6.65 -1.56
N THR A 65 10.61 7.27 -2.69
CA THR A 65 9.60 8.03 -3.43
C THR A 65 8.58 7.08 -4.05
N GLY A 66 7.41 7.61 -4.40
CA GLY A 66 6.43 6.83 -5.13
C GLY A 66 7.04 6.23 -6.40
N ALA A 67 7.77 7.04 -7.17
CA ALA A 67 8.42 6.57 -8.40
C ALA A 67 9.40 5.42 -8.13
N GLU A 68 10.24 5.53 -7.11
CA GLU A 68 11.21 4.49 -6.76
C GLU A 68 10.54 3.18 -6.33
N SER A 69 9.39 3.27 -5.66
CA SER A 69 8.70 2.10 -5.12
C SER A 69 7.98 1.28 -6.19
N ILE A 70 7.61 1.86 -7.31
CA ILE A 70 6.79 1.18 -8.33
C ILE A 70 7.45 -0.11 -8.81
N PRO A 71 8.72 -0.14 -9.28
CA PRO A 71 9.32 -1.40 -9.71
C PRO A 71 9.48 -2.41 -8.58
N VAL A 72 9.74 -1.95 -7.36
CA VAL A 72 9.87 -2.81 -6.18
C VAL A 72 8.52 -3.50 -5.88
N LEU A 73 7.45 -2.73 -5.85
CA LEU A 73 6.11 -3.24 -5.58
C LEU A 73 5.61 -4.16 -6.70
N LYS A 74 5.89 -3.82 -7.96
CA LYS A 74 5.51 -4.67 -9.10
C LYS A 74 6.22 -6.00 -9.07
N ALA A 75 7.52 -6.01 -8.81
CA ALA A 75 8.30 -7.25 -8.71
C ALA A 75 7.78 -8.14 -7.57
N ALA A 76 7.42 -7.54 -6.44
CA ALA A 76 6.83 -8.26 -5.32
C ALA A 76 5.47 -8.85 -5.69
N ALA A 77 4.61 -8.07 -6.32
CA ALA A 77 3.27 -8.50 -6.74
C ALA A 77 3.33 -9.68 -7.71
N GLU A 78 4.29 -9.69 -8.63
CA GLU A 78 4.46 -10.79 -9.59
C GLU A 78 4.78 -12.13 -8.93
N GLN A 79 5.31 -12.13 -7.73
CA GLN A 79 5.63 -13.34 -6.98
C GLN A 79 4.43 -13.91 -6.21
N LEU A 80 3.32 -13.20 -6.19
CA LEU A 80 2.10 -13.62 -5.50
C LEU A 80 1.07 -14.15 -6.50
N SER A 81 0.34 -15.19 -6.09
CA SER A 81 -0.73 -15.76 -6.93
C SER A 81 -1.97 -14.87 -6.93
N ASP A 82 -2.91 -15.17 -7.81
CA ASP A 82 -4.19 -14.46 -7.91
C ASP A 82 -5.29 -15.08 -7.03
N ASP A 83 -4.91 -15.90 -6.07
CA ASP A 83 -5.83 -16.57 -5.16
C ASP A 83 -6.42 -15.58 -4.16
N VAL A 84 -7.55 -14.97 -4.51
CA VAL A 84 -8.24 -13.96 -3.69
C VAL A 84 -9.36 -14.59 -2.88
N SER A 85 -9.65 -14.00 -1.73
CA SER A 85 -10.83 -14.31 -0.92
C SER A 85 -11.74 -13.09 -0.86
N ALA A 86 -13.06 -13.33 -0.81
CA ALA A 86 -14.03 -12.27 -0.56
C ALA A 86 -13.89 -11.71 0.85
N ASP A 87 -13.33 -12.48 1.78
CA ASP A 87 -12.99 -12.01 3.12
C ASP A 87 -11.66 -11.28 3.06
N TYR A 88 -11.71 -9.95 3.20
CA TYR A 88 -10.52 -9.10 3.17
C TYR A 88 -9.45 -9.54 4.21
N TRP A 89 -9.88 -10.03 5.37
CA TRP A 89 -9.00 -10.38 6.47
C TRP A 89 -8.25 -11.69 6.26
N GLU A 90 -8.72 -12.50 5.30
CA GLU A 90 -8.06 -13.76 4.99
C GLU A 90 -6.73 -13.52 4.26
N PRO A 91 -5.61 -14.04 4.79
CA PRO A 91 -4.29 -13.74 4.24
C PRO A 91 -3.95 -14.61 3.03
N THR A 92 -4.75 -14.52 1.98
CA THR A 92 -4.42 -15.16 0.72
C THR A 92 -3.36 -14.35 -0.03
N GLU A 93 -2.61 -15.01 -0.92
CA GLU A 93 -1.63 -14.31 -1.74
C GLU A 93 -2.30 -13.27 -2.64
N GLY A 94 -3.45 -13.58 -3.18
CA GLY A 94 -4.20 -12.65 -4.03
C GLY A 94 -4.69 -11.42 -3.29
N ASN A 95 -5.13 -11.57 -2.04
CA ASN A 95 -5.52 -10.42 -1.22
C ASN A 95 -4.32 -9.52 -0.91
N ALA A 96 -3.17 -10.11 -0.59
CA ALA A 96 -1.93 -9.36 -0.38
C ALA A 96 -1.48 -8.66 -1.68
N LYS A 97 -1.59 -9.34 -2.81
CA LYS A 97 -1.26 -8.79 -4.13
C LYS A 97 -2.13 -7.56 -4.45
N ARG A 98 -3.42 -7.63 -4.17
CA ARG A 98 -4.34 -6.50 -4.37
C ARG A 98 -3.95 -5.29 -3.52
N ALA A 99 -3.48 -5.51 -2.30
CA ALA A 99 -2.98 -4.42 -1.46
C ALA A 99 -1.76 -3.74 -2.10
N LEU A 100 -0.84 -4.53 -2.65
CA LEU A 100 0.33 -3.99 -3.38
C LEU A 100 -0.11 -3.19 -4.61
N PHE A 101 -1.10 -3.66 -5.35
CA PHE A 101 -1.65 -2.90 -6.48
C PHE A 101 -2.26 -1.57 -6.05
N GLY A 102 -2.89 -1.52 -4.88
CA GLY A 102 -3.40 -0.27 -4.31
C GLY A 102 -2.29 0.74 -4.06
N LEU A 103 -1.17 0.28 -3.49
CA LEU A 103 0.01 1.13 -3.27
C LEU A 103 0.62 1.59 -4.59
N ILE A 104 0.72 0.69 -5.57
CA ILE A 104 1.23 1.03 -6.91
C ILE A 104 0.36 2.12 -7.54
N ALA A 105 -0.95 2.01 -7.45
CA ALA A 105 -1.88 2.99 -8.00
C ALA A 105 -1.65 4.38 -7.39
N LEU A 106 -1.51 4.45 -6.06
CA LEU A 106 -1.21 5.71 -5.38
C LEU A 106 0.15 6.28 -5.81
N ALA A 107 1.16 5.42 -5.92
CA ALA A 107 2.49 5.83 -6.36
C ALA A 107 2.48 6.37 -7.79
N GLN A 108 1.65 5.82 -8.67
CA GLN A 108 1.48 6.32 -10.05
C GLN A 108 0.82 7.69 -10.09
N LEU A 109 -0.11 7.96 -9.16
CA LEU A 109 -0.79 9.25 -9.06
C LEU A 109 0.10 10.33 -8.41
N ARG A 110 0.91 9.95 -7.45
CA ARG A 110 1.80 10.87 -6.72
C ARG A 110 3.22 10.30 -6.66
N PRO A 111 3.91 10.21 -7.82
CA PRO A 111 5.29 9.68 -7.85
C PRO A 111 6.29 10.57 -7.11
N ASP A 112 5.93 11.82 -6.88
CA ASP A 112 6.71 12.83 -6.16
C ASP A 112 6.69 12.66 -4.64
N GLY A 113 5.74 11.89 -4.11
CA GLY A 113 5.62 11.68 -2.67
C GLY A 113 6.66 10.71 -2.13
N VAL A 114 6.84 10.73 -0.81
CA VAL A 114 7.71 9.78 -0.09
C VAL A 114 6.83 8.94 0.83
N TRP A 115 7.03 7.62 0.79
CA TRP A 115 6.27 6.71 1.62
C TRP A 115 6.63 6.85 3.10
N GLU A 116 5.61 7.00 3.92
CA GLU A 116 5.72 6.98 5.38
C GLU A 116 4.62 6.09 5.95
N GLY A 117 4.88 5.55 7.12
CA GLY A 117 3.90 4.71 7.79
C GLY A 117 4.38 4.29 9.17
N ASP A 118 3.59 3.45 9.82
CA ASP A 118 3.85 2.97 11.19
C ASP A 118 4.63 1.63 11.27
#